data_f2dd01ba42beb8e5b525dc65d31fc2e4
#
_entry.id   f2dd01ba42beb8e5b525dc65d31fc2e4
#
_cell.length_a   1.000
_cell.length_b   1.000
_cell.length_c   1.000
_cell.angle_alpha   90.00
_cell.angle_beta   90.00
_cell.angle_gamma   90.00
#
_symmetry.space_group_name_H-M   'P 1'
#
loop_
_entity.id
_entity.type
_entity.pdbx_description
1 polymer ?
#
loop_
_entity_poly.entity_id
_entity_poly.type
_entity_poly.pdbx_seq_one_letter_code
_entity_poly.pdbx_strand_id
1 'polypeptide(L)'
;MKLMLRLLSVLFLLALLSAAFIVRAGTPKTETVEFKSGNDTVSGFLALPDTPGPHAAVIVIHEWWGLNNWVKEQTEKLAALGYVALAVDLYRGKVATDAAQAHELSRGLPQDRGIKDLQAAITYLATRKDVKPDRIGSVGWCMGGGFSIQLAVHDSRLRACVINYGALPTDPNDLQQIGAAVLGNFGADDRGITAADVEAFKKAMTNAQRAFEVKIYPGAGHGFENPNNKDGYRPEAAADAWTRTTNFFKTTLK
;
A
#
# COMPACT_ATOMS: atom_id res chain seq x y z
N MET A 1 -41.48 17.18 -43.85
CA MET A 1 -42.05 16.84 -42.52
C MET A 1 -41.73 15.40 -42.05
N LYS A 2 -41.93 14.38 -42.89
CA LYS A 2 -41.65 12.96 -42.49
C LYS A 2 -40.15 12.62 -42.31
N LEU A 3 -39.24 13.32 -43.00
CA LEU A 3 -37.79 13.10 -42.89
C LEU A 3 -37.18 13.74 -41.63
N MET A 4 -37.66 14.92 -41.20
CA MET A 4 -37.23 15.58 -39.95
C MET A 4 -37.66 14.80 -38.69
N LEU A 5 -38.84 14.15 -38.71
CA LEU A 5 -39.32 13.35 -37.58
C LEU A 5 -38.47 12.07 -37.36
N ARG A 6 -37.91 11.50 -38.44
CA ARG A 6 -37.04 10.32 -38.36
C ARG A 6 -35.63 10.65 -37.82
N LEU A 7 -35.11 11.84 -38.12
CA LEU A 7 -33.82 12.29 -37.58
C LEU A 7 -33.89 12.61 -36.07
N LEU A 8 -34.99 13.18 -35.59
CA LEU A 8 -35.22 13.43 -34.17
C LEU A 8 -35.39 12.13 -33.36
N SER A 9 -35.99 11.09 -33.94
CA SER A 9 -36.16 9.79 -33.29
C SER A 9 -34.83 9.03 -33.14
N VAL A 10 -33.90 9.16 -34.11
CA VAL A 10 -32.58 8.53 -34.06
C VAL A 10 -31.65 9.24 -33.05
N LEU A 11 -31.74 10.58 -32.95
CA LEU A 11 -30.98 11.35 -31.95
C LEU A 11 -31.47 11.08 -30.51
N PHE A 12 -32.77 10.80 -30.32
CA PHE A 12 -33.32 10.45 -29.00
C PHE A 12 -32.98 9.03 -28.57
N LEU A 13 -32.79 8.07 -29.50
CA LEU A 13 -32.35 6.70 -29.19
C LEU A 13 -30.85 6.62 -28.87
N LEU A 14 -30.01 7.50 -29.45
CA LEU A 14 -28.59 7.55 -29.17
C LEU A 14 -28.25 8.23 -27.82
N ALA A 15 -29.14 9.09 -27.30
CA ALA A 15 -28.98 9.73 -25.99
C ALA A 15 -29.31 8.80 -24.80
N LEU A 16 -30.00 7.67 -25.05
CA LEU A 16 -30.38 6.71 -23.98
C LEU A 16 -29.36 5.59 -23.74
N LEU A 17 -28.29 5.50 -24.53
CA LEU A 17 -27.27 4.45 -24.40
C LEU A 17 -26.02 4.86 -23.61
N SER A 18 -25.96 6.08 -23.11
CA SER A 18 -24.90 6.51 -22.16
C SER A 18 -25.41 6.50 -20.71
N ALA A 19 -26.16 5.49 -20.31
CA ALA A 19 -26.25 5.14 -18.91
C ALA A 19 -24.87 4.61 -18.48
N ALA A 20 -23.99 5.52 -18.10
CA ALA A 20 -22.79 5.17 -17.37
C ALA A 20 -23.25 4.30 -16.19
N PHE A 21 -22.95 3.01 -16.24
CA PHE A 21 -23.02 2.16 -15.06
C PHE A 21 -22.05 2.77 -14.04
N ILE A 22 -22.55 3.67 -13.19
CA ILE A 22 -21.89 4.03 -11.97
C ILE A 22 -21.95 2.73 -11.14
N VAL A 23 -20.92 1.91 -11.30
CA VAL A 23 -20.68 0.81 -10.36
C VAL A 23 -20.45 1.50 -9.02
N ARG A 24 -21.52 1.56 -8.23
CA ARG A 24 -21.43 2.02 -6.84
C ARG A 24 -20.55 1.00 -6.14
N ALA A 25 -19.30 1.37 -5.87
CA ALA A 25 -18.43 0.52 -5.05
C ALA A 25 -19.19 0.25 -3.75
N GLY A 26 -19.51 -1.01 -3.50
CA GLY A 26 -20.14 -1.42 -2.25
C GLY A 26 -19.20 -1.15 -1.08
N THR A 27 -19.72 -1.13 0.12
CA THR A 27 -18.91 -1.01 1.33
C THR A 27 -18.07 -2.29 1.49
N PRO A 28 -16.74 -2.22 1.56
CA PRO A 28 -15.91 -3.40 1.77
C PRO A 28 -16.32 -4.16 3.03
N LYS A 29 -16.31 -5.49 2.97
CA LYS A 29 -16.51 -6.32 4.16
C LYS A 29 -15.19 -6.37 4.93
N THR A 30 -15.24 -6.11 6.22
CA THR A 30 -14.05 -6.13 7.08
C THR A 30 -14.16 -7.19 8.17
N GLU A 31 -13.02 -7.78 8.52
CA GLU A 31 -12.90 -8.76 9.60
C GLU A 31 -11.51 -8.71 10.24
N THR A 32 -11.42 -9.09 11.51
CA THR A 32 -10.13 -9.37 12.14
C THR A 32 -9.79 -10.83 11.86
N VAL A 33 -8.59 -11.06 11.36
CA VAL A 33 -8.08 -12.41 11.06
C VAL A 33 -6.85 -12.72 11.90
N GLU A 34 -6.59 -14.00 12.09
CA GLU A 34 -5.38 -14.50 12.73
C GLU A 34 -4.69 -15.53 11.84
N PHE A 35 -3.36 -15.50 11.83
CA PHE A 35 -2.54 -16.45 11.09
C PHE A 35 -1.24 -16.75 11.84
N LYS A 36 -0.61 -17.90 11.50
CA LYS A 36 0.62 -18.34 12.15
C LYS A 36 1.84 -17.67 11.54
N SER A 37 2.77 -17.22 12.41
CA SER A 37 4.10 -16.76 12.07
C SER A 37 5.11 -17.56 12.90
N GLY A 38 5.57 -18.70 12.39
CA GLY A 38 6.29 -19.68 13.18
C GLY A 38 5.44 -20.22 14.34
N ASN A 39 5.94 -20.07 15.56
CA ASN A 39 5.21 -20.47 16.78
C ASN A 39 4.23 -19.41 17.27
N ASP A 40 4.31 -18.18 16.74
CA ASP A 40 3.46 -17.07 17.15
C ASP A 40 2.15 -17.02 16.36
N THR A 41 1.18 -16.29 16.89
CA THR A 41 -0.04 -15.89 16.18
C THR A 41 -0.01 -14.40 15.93
N VAL A 42 -0.27 -14.02 14.70
CA VAL A 42 -0.35 -12.61 14.25
C VAL A 42 -1.79 -12.32 13.91
N SER A 43 -2.30 -11.19 14.35
CA SER A 43 -3.59 -10.67 13.93
C SER A 43 -3.44 -9.65 12.79
N GLY A 44 -4.52 -9.42 12.06
CA GLY A 44 -4.59 -8.39 11.04
C GLY A 44 -6.02 -7.94 10.79
N PHE A 45 -6.15 -6.74 10.25
CA PHE A 45 -7.40 -6.21 9.76
C PHE A 45 -7.52 -6.50 8.26
N LEU A 46 -8.44 -7.36 7.89
CA LEU A 46 -8.71 -7.77 6.52
C LEU A 46 -9.91 -7.00 5.97
N ALA A 47 -9.76 -6.40 4.80
CA ALA A 47 -10.84 -5.81 4.05
C ALA A 47 -10.98 -6.48 2.69
N LEU A 48 -12.20 -6.87 2.33
CA LEU A 48 -12.54 -7.62 1.14
C LEU A 48 -13.32 -6.75 0.15
N PRO A 49 -13.05 -6.86 -1.16
CA PRO A 49 -13.86 -6.23 -2.19
C PRO A 49 -15.31 -6.72 -2.17
N ASP A 50 -16.24 -5.87 -2.60
CA ASP A 50 -17.65 -6.21 -2.76
C ASP A 50 -17.95 -6.96 -4.08
N THR A 51 -16.93 -7.44 -4.75
CA THR A 51 -17.03 -8.17 -6.02
C THR A 51 -16.53 -9.61 -5.86
N PRO A 52 -17.06 -10.57 -6.64
CA PRO A 52 -16.54 -11.94 -6.63
C PRO A 52 -15.06 -11.99 -7.05
N GLY A 53 -14.25 -12.81 -6.35
CA GLY A 53 -12.84 -13.02 -6.64
C GLY A 53 -12.55 -14.15 -7.64
N PRO A 54 -11.30 -14.53 -7.84
CA PRO A 54 -10.14 -14.13 -7.03
C PRO A 54 -9.54 -12.76 -7.43
N HIS A 55 -9.04 -12.04 -6.43
CA HIS A 55 -8.47 -10.70 -6.55
C HIS A 55 -6.96 -10.69 -6.33
N ALA A 56 -6.27 -9.65 -6.82
CA ALA A 56 -4.95 -9.32 -6.34
C ALA A 56 -5.02 -8.89 -4.85
N ALA A 57 -3.94 -9.05 -4.11
CA ALA A 57 -3.91 -8.71 -2.70
C ALA A 57 -2.83 -7.68 -2.37
N VAL A 58 -3.06 -6.90 -1.31
CA VAL A 58 -2.12 -5.90 -0.82
C VAL A 58 -1.94 -6.06 0.69
N ILE A 59 -0.70 -6.25 1.12
CA ILE A 59 -0.29 -6.16 2.52
C ILE A 59 -0.12 -4.68 2.87
N VAL A 60 -0.82 -4.23 3.91
CA VAL A 60 -0.78 -2.87 4.42
C VAL A 60 0.04 -2.85 5.72
N ILE A 61 1.03 -1.98 5.81
CA ILE A 61 1.98 -1.95 6.91
C ILE A 61 1.91 -0.59 7.60
N HIS A 62 1.56 -0.62 8.87
CA HIS A 62 1.29 0.56 9.68
C HIS A 62 2.56 1.38 9.98
N GLU A 63 2.35 2.65 10.33
CA GLU A 63 3.38 3.52 10.89
C GLU A 63 3.79 3.06 12.30
N TRP A 64 4.70 3.77 12.93
CA TRP A 64 5.16 3.51 14.30
C TRP A 64 4.06 3.60 15.38
N TRP A 65 2.87 4.13 15.03
CA TRP A 65 1.70 4.22 15.91
C TRP A 65 0.99 2.88 16.15
N GLY A 66 1.24 1.86 15.32
CA GLY A 66 0.50 0.60 15.33
C GLY A 66 -0.70 0.59 14.38
N LEU A 67 -1.48 -0.49 14.41
CA LEU A 67 -2.66 -0.70 13.55
C LEU A 67 -3.85 0.15 14.02
N ASN A 68 -3.76 1.46 13.80
CA ASN A 68 -4.78 2.45 14.17
C ASN A 68 -5.88 2.60 13.10
N ASN A 69 -6.87 3.45 13.38
CA ASN A 69 -8.02 3.66 12.47
C ASN A 69 -7.61 4.20 11.11
N TRP A 70 -6.63 5.11 11.03
CA TRP A 70 -6.17 5.62 9.73
C TRP A 70 -5.63 4.53 8.83
N VAL A 71 -4.85 3.58 9.36
CA VAL A 71 -4.34 2.43 8.59
C VAL A 71 -5.49 1.53 8.13
N LYS A 72 -6.48 1.30 8.98
CA LYS A 72 -7.69 0.53 8.62
C LYS A 72 -8.47 1.21 7.49
N GLU A 73 -8.62 2.53 7.53
CA GLU A 73 -9.24 3.31 6.45
C GLU A 73 -8.47 3.19 5.12
N GLN A 74 -7.12 3.21 5.14
CA GLN A 74 -6.34 2.98 3.92
C GLN A 74 -6.57 1.55 3.38
N THR A 75 -6.70 0.57 4.29
CA THR A 75 -6.98 -0.83 3.94
C THR A 75 -8.36 -0.97 3.27
N GLU A 76 -9.36 -0.31 3.82
CA GLU A 76 -10.72 -0.28 3.23
C GLU A 76 -10.75 0.41 1.86
N LYS A 77 -10.00 1.51 1.69
CA LYS A 77 -9.86 2.19 0.39
C LYS A 77 -9.26 1.27 -0.68
N LEU A 78 -8.27 0.45 -0.33
CA LEU A 78 -7.71 -0.54 -1.26
C LEU A 78 -8.72 -1.63 -1.59
N ALA A 79 -9.50 -2.10 -0.62
CA ALA A 79 -10.56 -3.07 -0.86
C ALA A 79 -11.67 -2.50 -1.77
N ALA A 80 -12.04 -1.23 -1.60
CA ALA A 80 -12.99 -0.54 -2.50
C ALA A 80 -12.47 -0.43 -3.95
N LEU A 81 -11.15 -0.51 -4.15
CA LEU A 81 -10.50 -0.56 -5.47
C LEU A 81 -10.38 -1.97 -6.05
N GLY A 82 -10.88 -3.00 -5.35
CA GLY A 82 -10.91 -4.38 -5.82
C GLY A 82 -9.74 -5.26 -5.37
N TYR A 83 -8.97 -4.85 -4.35
CA TYR A 83 -7.91 -5.66 -3.76
C TYR A 83 -8.38 -6.36 -2.47
N VAL A 84 -7.96 -7.58 -2.24
CA VAL A 84 -7.98 -8.14 -0.88
C VAL A 84 -6.87 -7.45 -0.10
N ALA A 85 -7.21 -6.62 0.89
CA ALA A 85 -6.25 -5.82 1.62
C ALA A 85 -6.12 -6.30 3.08
N LEU A 86 -4.89 -6.59 3.52
CA LEU A 86 -4.59 -7.09 4.87
C LEU A 86 -3.62 -6.15 5.57
N ALA A 87 -4.11 -5.41 6.56
CA ALA A 87 -3.26 -4.65 7.46
C ALA A 87 -2.75 -5.56 8.59
N VAL A 88 -1.44 -5.76 8.65
CA VAL A 88 -0.79 -6.65 9.62
C VAL A 88 -0.53 -5.91 10.93
N ASP A 89 -0.92 -6.50 12.05
CA ASP A 89 -0.63 -5.96 13.38
C ASP A 89 0.74 -6.44 13.89
N LEU A 90 1.76 -5.67 13.60
CA LEU A 90 3.13 -5.97 14.04
C LEU A 90 3.33 -5.76 15.55
N TYR A 91 2.39 -5.11 16.24
CA TYR A 91 2.50 -4.78 17.66
C TYR A 91 1.61 -5.63 18.57
N ARG A 92 0.97 -6.68 18.04
CA ARG A 92 0.16 -7.63 18.82
C ARG A 92 -0.95 -6.94 19.61
N GLY A 93 -1.76 -6.10 18.96
CA GLY A 93 -2.90 -5.41 19.55
C GLY A 93 -2.57 -4.06 20.18
N LYS A 94 -1.31 -3.63 20.21
CA LYS A 94 -0.92 -2.36 20.81
C LYS A 94 -1.01 -1.22 19.79
N VAL A 95 -1.57 -0.10 20.21
CA VAL A 95 -1.62 1.16 19.45
C VAL A 95 -1.14 2.27 20.38
N ALA A 96 -0.13 3.01 19.93
CA ALA A 96 0.43 4.10 20.69
C ALA A 96 -0.52 5.30 20.73
N THR A 97 -0.65 5.93 21.88
CA THR A 97 -1.45 7.14 22.11
C THR A 97 -0.61 8.42 22.11
N ASP A 98 0.71 8.27 22.24
CA ASP A 98 1.69 9.36 22.22
C ASP A 98 3.03 8.91 21.60
N ALA A 99 3.92 9.88 21.35
CA ALA A 99 5.21 9.62 20.70
C ALA A 99 6.15 8.75 21.56
N ALA A 100 6.08 8.83 22.87
CA ALA A 100 6.92 8.03 23.75
C ALA A 100 6.57 6.55 23.66
N GLN A 101 5.27 6.22 23.70
CA GLN A 101 4.77 4.86 23.50
C GLN A 101 5.10 4.35 22.08
N ALA A 102 4.95 5.21 21.06
CA ALA A 102 5.29 4.84 19.69
C ALA A 102 6.79 4.49 19.55
N HIS A 103 7.68 5.25 20.21
CA HIS A 103 9.10 4.94 20.28
C HIS A 103 9.40 3.61 20.97
N GLU A 104 8.72 3.32 22.10
CA GLU A 104 8.89 2.05 22.80
C GLU A 104 8.44 0.87 21.93
N LEU A 105 7.27 0.97 21.32
CA LEU A 105 6.72 -0.10 20.47
C LEU A 105 7.60 -0.35 19.24
N SER A 106 8.08 0.71 18.58
CA SER A 106 8.92 0.57 17.38
C SER A 106 10.30 -0.03 17.71
N ARG A 107 10.92 0.39 18.82
CA ARG A 107 12.18 -0.21 19.31
C ARG A 107 12.01 -1.64 19.83
N GLY A 108 10.83 -1.95 20.37
CA GLY A 108 10.48 -3.29 20.84
C GLY A 108 10.10 -4.26 19.71
N LEU A 109 10.08 -3.82 18.43
CA LEU A 109 9.82 -4.67 17.27
C LEU A 109 11.16 -5.08 16.61
N PRO A 110 11.68 -6.29 16.85
CA PRO A 110 12.84 -6.80 16.13
C PRO A 110 12.54 -6.87 14.63
N GLN A 111 13.48 -6.44 13.81
CA GLN A 111 13.29 -6.37 12.34
C GLN A 111 12.98 -7.76 11.76
N ASP A 112 13.70 -8.79 12.19
CA ASP A 112 13.52 -10.17 11.75
C ASP A 112 12.12 -10.71 12.08
N ARG A 113 11.57 -10.34 13.27
CA ARG A 113 10.20 -10.71 13.64
C ARG A 113 9.18 -10.01 12.74
N GLY A 114 9.35 -8.71 12.50
CA GLY A 114 8.46 -7.97 11.60
C GLY A 114 8.47 -8.54 10.19
N ILE A 115 9.64 -8.88 9.65
CA ILE A 115 9.76 -9.52 8.34
C ILE A 115 9.07 -10.89 8.32
N LYS A 116 9.29 -11.74 9.33
CA LYS A 116 8.62 -13.05 9.44
C LYS A 116 7.10 -12.93 9.49
N ASP A 117 6.58 -11.97 10.25
CA ASP A 117 5.14 -11.72 10.33
C ASP A 117 4.55 -11.31 8.98
N LEU A 118 5.26 -10.48 8.21
CA LEU A 118 4.84 -10.07 6.86
C LEU A 118 4.95 -11.21 5.84
N GLN A 119 5.97 -12.05 5.92
CA GLN A 119 6.08 -13.27 5.10
C GLN A 119 4.96 -14.28 5.41
N ALA A 120 4.59 -14.39 6.68
CA ALA A 120 3.44 -15.20 7.09
C ALA A 120 2.12 -14.62 6.55
N ALA A 121 1.98 -13.30 6.48
CA ALA A 121 0.84 -12.63 5.84
C ALA A 121 0.77 -12.92 4.34
N ILE A 122 1.90 -12.94 3.60
CA ILE A 122 1.93 -13.40 2.19
C ILE A 122 1.43 -14.85 2.12
N THR A 123 1.91 -15.72 2.98
CA THR A 123 1.51 -17.13 2.99
C THR A 123 0.01 -17.27 3.27
N TYR A 124 -0.50 -16.55 4.26
CA TYR A 124 -1.94 -16.51 4.58
C TYR A 124 -2.78 -16.06 3.38
N LEU A 125 -2.41 -14.94 2.75
CA LEU A 125 -3.11 -14.43 1.56
C LEU A 125 -3.06 -15.42 0.39
N ALA A 126 -1.90 -16.05 0.15
CA ALA A 126 -1.72 -16.99 -0.96
C ALA A 126 -2.53 -18.29 -0.81
N THR A 127 -2.94 -18.65 0.42
CA THR A 127 -3.79 -19.83 0.68
C THR A 127 -5.28 -19.54 0.53
N ARG A 128 -5.70 -18.28 0.42
CA ARG A 128 -7.10 -17.89 0.30
C ARG A 128 -7.63 -18.15 -1.12
N LYS A 129 -8.85 -18.67 -1.22
CA LYS A 129 -9.51 -18.95 -2.51
C LYS A 129 -9.93 -17.68 -3.26
N ASP A 130 -10.09 -16.56 -2.55
CA ASP A 130 -10.46 -15.26 -3.09
C ASP A 130 -9.25 -14.38 -3.47
N VAL A 131 -8.01 -14.94 -3.38
CA VAL A 131 -6.76 -14.24 -3.73
C VAL A 131 -6.06 -14.93 -4.89
N LYS A 132 -5.48 -14.14 -5.78
CA LYS A 132 -4.50 -14.57 -6.80
C LYS A 132 -3.12 -14.65 -6.15
N PRO A 133 -2.56 -15.85 -5.90
CA PRO A 133 -1.35 -15.99 -5.08
C PRO A 133 -0.09 -15.41 -5.71
N ASP A 134 -0.10 -15.21 -7.03
CA ASP A 134 0.97 -14.59 -7.81
C ASP A 134 0.82 -13.07 -8.00
N ARG A 135 -0.19 -12.45 -7.35
CA ARG A 135 -0.55 -11.03 -7.48
C ARG A 135 -0.65 -10.36 -6.11
N ILE A 136 0.43 -10.42 -5.34
CA ILE A 136 0.50 -9.83 -3.99
C ILE A 136 1.48 -8.66 -4.01
N GLY A 137 1.04 -7.51 -3.50
CA GLY A 137 1.85 -6.33 -3.28
C GLY A 137 1.89 -5.90 -1.81
N SER A 138 2.70 -4.90 -1.50
CA SER A 138 2.75 -4.26 -0.19
C SER A 138 2.75 -2.75 -0.29
N VAL A 139 2.21 -2.09 0.72
CA VAL A 139 2.30 -0.65 0.94
C VAL A 139 2.52 -0.38 2.41
N GLY A 140 3.40 0.55 2.71
CA GLY A 140 3.66 0.97 4.07
C GLY A 140 4.04 2.44 4.15
N TRP A 141 3.88 3.00 5.34
CA TRP A 141 4.17 4.40 5.66
C TRP A 141 5.14 4.48 6.81
N CYS A 142 6.11 5.41 6.77
CA CYS A 142 7.10 5.60 7.83
C CYS A 142 7.86 4.29 8.13
N MET A 143 7.79 3.79 9.34
CA MET A 143 8.30 2.46 9.73
C MET A 143 7.79 1.37 8.78
N GLY A 144 6.49 1.38 8.46
CA GLY A 144 5.89 0.43 7.54
C GLY A 144 6.41 0.52 6.11
N GLY A 145 6.81 1.71 5.65
CA GLY A 145 7.48 1.89 4.36
C GLY A 145 8.84 1.18 4.33
N GLY A 146 9.61 1.29 5.42
CA GLY A 146 10.85 0.53 5.60
C GLY A 146 10.61 -0.98 5.62
N PHE A 147 9.56 -1.45 6.30
CA PHE A 147 9.19 -2.88 6.29
C PHE A 147 8.68 -3.34 4.92
N SER A 148 8.02 -2.47 4.14
CA SER A 148 7.57 -2.81 2.79
C SER A 148 8.73 -3.18 1.87
N ILE A 149 9.81 -2.37 1.86
CA ILE A 149 10.99 -2.67 1.05
C ILE A 149 11.78 -3.85 1.63
N GLN A 150 11.86 -4.01 2.94
CA GLN A 150 12.49 -5.18 3.55
C GLN A 150 11.73 -6.48 3.20
N LEU A 151 10.41 -6.45 3.13
CA LEU A 151 9.62 -7.58 2.64
C LEU A 151 9.97 -7.91 1.19
N ALA A 152 10.16 -6.92 0.32
CA ALA A 152 10.57 -7.13 -1.07
C ALA A 152 11.97 -7.73 -1.21
N VAL A 153 12.88 -7.42 -0.28
CA VAL A 153 14.22 -8.05 -0.20
C VAL A 153 14.13 -9.52 0.22
N HIS A 154 13.25 -9.85 1.17
CA HIS A 154 13.24 -11.17 1.83
C HIS A 154 12.17 -12.13 1.31
N ASP A 155 11.29 -11.70 0.39
CA ASP A 155 10.24 -12.57 -0.16
C ASP A 155 10.00 -12.33 -1.66
N SER A 156 10.50 -13.25 -2.47
CA SER A 156 10.40 -13.18 -3.94
C SER A 156 8.97 -13.36 -4.49
N ARG A 157 8.00 -13.73 -3.65
CA ARG A 157 6.58 -13.81 -4.02
C ARG A 157 5.93 -12.43 -4.17
N LEU A 158 6.52 -11.40 -3.58
CA LEU A 158 6.03 -10.04 -3.70
C LEU A 158 6.21 -9.51 -5.13
N ARG A 159 5.19 -8.89 -5.71
CA ARG A 159 5.19 -8.36 -7.08
C ARG A 159 5.26 -6.85 -7.16
N ALA A 160 4.74 -6.17 -6.16
CA ALA A 160 4.70 -4.70 -6.07
C ALA A 160 5.06 -4.28 -4.64
N CYS A 161 5.92 -3.28 -4.52
CA CYS A 161 6.33 -2.71 -3.24
C CYS A 161 6.16 -1.20 -3.28
N VAL A 162 5.35 -0.64 -2.38
CA VAL A 162 5.17 0.81 -2.23
C VAL A 162 5.77 1.26 -0.90
N ILE A 163 6.64 2.27 -0.99
CA ILE A 163 7.35 2.88 0.13
C ILE A 163 6.90 4.33 0.26
N ASN A 164 6.20 4.67 1.34
CA ASN A 164 5.88 6.05 1.64
C ASN A 164 6.78 6.52 2.80
N TYR A 165 7.72 7.43 2.52
CA TYR A 165 8.69 8.02 3.47
C TYR A 165 9.30 7.03 4.48
N GLY A 166 9.61 5.82 4.02
CA GLY A 166 10.25 4.76 4.82
C GLY A 166 11.76 4.68 4.62
N ALA A 167 12.44 4.03 5.56
CA ALA A 167 13.88 3.77 5.48
C ALA A 167 14.24 2.93 4.25
N LEU A 168 15.36 3.26 3.62
CA LEU A 168 15.78 2.72 2.33
C LEU A 168 17.07 1.89 2.46
N PRO A 169 17.10 0.62 1.99
CA PRO A 169 18.33 -0.14 1.91
C PRO A 169 19.19 0.38 0.74
N THR A 170 20.50 0.34 0.94
CA THR A 170 21.48 0.69 -0.09
C THR A 170 22.53 -0.39 -0.32
N ASP A 171 22.48 -1.48 0.46
CA ASP A 171 23.37 -2.63 0.26
C ASP A 171 23.05 -3.31 -1.09
N PRO A 172 24.02 -3.43 -1.99
CA PRO A 172 23.82 -4.07 -3.28
C PRO A 172 23.33 -5.52 -3.19
N ASN A 173 23.72 -6.26 -2.14
CA ASN A 173 23.28 -7.64 -1.94
C ASN A 173 21.78 -7.70 -1.64
N ASP A 174 21.27 -6.80 -0.81
CA ASP A 174 19.84 -6.69 -0.51
C ASP A 174 19.05 -6.31 -1.76
N LEU A 175 19.52 -5.29 -2.48
CA LEU A 175 18.82 -4.79 -3.67
C LEU A 175 18.76 -5.82 -4.79
N GLN A 176 19.76 -6.67 -4.92
CA GLN A 176 19.76 -7.78 -5.90
C GLN A 176 18.70 -8.85 -5.60
N GLN A 177 18.20 -8.96 -4.38
CA GLN A 177 17.13 -9.90 -4.03
C GLN A 177 15.73 -9.39 -4.44
N ILE A 178 15.57 -8.08 -4.67
CA ILE A 178 14.26 -7.50 -4.98
C ILE A 178 13.77 -7.97 -6.34
N GLY A 179 12.72 -8.80 -6.35
CA GLY A 179 12.02 -9.22 -7.56
C GLY A 179 10.79 -8.35 -7.88
N ALA A 180 10.30 -7.62 -6.91
CA ALA A 180 9.14 -6.75 -7.04
C ALA A 180 9.48 -5.45 -7.79
N ALA A 181 8.50 -4.89 -8.53
CA ALA A 181 8.57 -3.48 -8.92
C ALA A 181 8.42 -2.60 -7.69
N VAL A 182 9.11 -1.47 -7.64
CA VAL A 182 9.15 -0.57 -6.47
C VAL A 182 8.63 0.81 -6.83
N LEU A 183 7.73 1.35 -6.01
CA LEU A 183 7.29 2.75 -6.04
C LEU A 183 7.68 3.43 -4.72
N GLY A 184 8.31 4.60 -4.79
CA GLY A 184 8.64 5.42 -3.64
C GLY A 184 8.03 6.81 -3.68
N ASN A 185 7.48 7.27 -2.56
CA ASN A 185 6.94 8.60 -2.33
C ASN A 185 7.64 9.22 -1.11
N PHE A 186 8.35 10.34 -1.29
CA PHE A 186 9.18 10.95 -0.24
C PHE A 186 8.97 12.46 -0.19
N GLY A 187 9.15 13.05 0.98
CA GLY A 187 9.12 14.50 1.15
C GLY A 187 10.51 15.13 0.95
N ALA A 188 10.58 16.28 0.27
CA ALA A 188 11.85 17.01 0.08
C ALA A 188 12.39 17.59 1.39
N ASP A 189 11.49 17.89 2.35
CA ASP A 189 11.81 18.51 3.64
C ASP A 189 11.87 17.47 4.78
N ASP A 190 11.88 16.16 4.43
CA ASP A 190 12.04 15.09 5.40
C ASP A 190 13.48 15.10 5.95
N ARG A 191 13.61 15.18 7.29
CA ARG A 191 14.90 15.22 7.98
C ARG A 191 15.38 13.84 8.42
N GLY A 192 14.50 12.83 8.38
CA GLY A 192 14.81 11.45 8.72
C GLY A 192 15.18 10.63 7.48
N ILE A 193 14.41 10.77 6.40
CA ILE A 193 14.68 10.15 5.09
C ILE A 193 14.92 11.29 4.12
N THR A 194 16.16 11.74 4.03
CA THR A 194 16.53 12.94 3.28
C THR A 194 16.47 12.72 1.76
N ALA A 195 16.35 13.82 1.00
CA ALA A 195 16.46 13.74 -0.45
C ALA A 195 17.78 13.09 -0.92
N ALA A 196 18.86 13.28 -0.16
CA ALA A 196 20.15 12.64 -0.46
C ALA A 196 20.08 11.11 -0.27
N ASP A 197 19.39 10.61 0.76
CA ASP A 197 19.18 9.16 0.97
C ASP A 197 18.35 8.57 -0.18
N VAL A 198 17.33 9.29 -0.63
CA VAL A 198 16.48 8.89 -1.76
C VAL A 198 17.30 8.83 -3.06
N GLU A 199 18.16 9.81 -3.33
CA GLU A 199 19.04 9.79 -4.51
C GLU A 199 20.09 8.67 -4.42
N ALA A 200 20.63 8.38 -3.25
CA ALA A 200 21.52 7.24 -3.03
C ALA A 200 20.81 5.91 -3.32
N PHE A 201 19.57 5.75 -2.83
CA PHE A 201 18.75 4.58 -3.14
C PHE A 201 18.46 4.44 -4.64
N LYS A 202 18.06 5.52 -5.33
CA LYS A 202 17.83 5.50 -6.78
C LYS A 202 19.06 5.03 -7.55
N LYS A 203 20.24 5.55 -7.19
CA LYS A 203 21.51 5.12 -7.78
C LYS A 203 21.79 3.64 -7.52
N ALA A 204 21.56 3.18 -6.30
CA ALA A 204 21.77 1.78 -5.92
C ALA A 204 20.80 0.83 -6.66
N MET A 205 19.51 1.18 -6.79
CA MET A 205 18.51 0.43 -7.56
C MET A 205 18.85 0.37 -9.05
N THR A 206 19.34 1.49 -9.61
CA THR A 206 19.81 1.53 -11.01
C THR A 206 20.99 0.59 -11.22
N ASN A 207 21.97 0.61 -10.33
CA ASN A 207 23.15 -0.27 -10.39
C ASN A 207 22.74 -1.76 -10.25
N ALA A 208 21.74 -2.05 -9.42
CA ALA A 208 21.19 -3.39 -9.25
C ALA A 208 20.26 -3.81 -10.40
N GLN A 209 20.00 -2.92 -11.37
CA GLN A 209 19.09 -3.15 -12.51
C GLN A 209 17.67 -3.55 -12.07
N ARG A 210 17.15 -2.91 -11.00
CA ARG A 210 15.81 -3.16 -10.50
C ARG A 210 14.82 -2.13 -11.01
N ALA A 211 13.57 -2.57 -11.23
CA ALA A 211 12.48 -1.69 -11.67
C ALA A 211 12.01 -0.83 -10.49
N PHE A 212 12.05 0.50 -10.65
CA PHE A 212 11.57 1.42 -9.62
C PHE A 212 11.08 2.74 -10.22
N GLU A 213 10.17 3.37 -9.48
CA GLU A 213 9.71 4.74 -9.69
C GLU A 213 9.80 5.48 -8.35
N VAL A 214 10.32 6.69 -8.36
CA VAL A 214 10.44 7.51 -7.14
C VAL A 214 10.00 8.94 -7.43
N LYS A 215 9.21 9.52 -6.51
CA LYS A 215 8.86 10.94 -6.51
C LYS A 215 9.22 11.56 -5.17
N ILE A 216 9.84 12.74 -5.23
CA ILE A 216 10.12 13.61 -4.08
C ILE A 216 9.19 14.81 -4.18
N TYR A 217 8.44 15.10 -3.13
CA TYR A 217 7.43 16.15 -3.06
C TYR A 217 8.01 17.40 -2.40
N PRO A 218 8.16 18.52 -3.14
CA PRO A 218 8.60 19.79 -2.57
C PRO A 218 7.66 20.28 -1.46
N GLY A 219 8.20 20.83 -0.38
CA GLY A 219 7.44 21.35 0.76
C GLY A 219 6.74 20.28 1.62
N ALA A 220 6.97 19.01 1.35
CA ALA A 220 6.48 17.91 2.16
C ALA A 220 7.59 17.37 3.07
N GLY A 221 7.28 17.13 4.33
CA GLY A 221 8.15 16.48 5.31
C GLY A 221 7.74 15.04 5.58
N HIS A 222 8.29 14.45 6.65
CA HIS A 222 7.93 13.11 7.08
C HIS A 222 6.45 13.01 7.46
N GLY A 223 5.77 11.93 7.03
CA GLY A 223 4.37 11.70 7.37
C GLY A 223 3.39 12.62 6.63
N PHE A 224 3.75 13.15 5.46
CA PHE A 224 2.94 14.13 4.71
C PHE A 224 1.60 13.56 4.19
N GLU A 225 1.44 12.25 4.14
CA GLU A 225 0.19 11.62 3.68
C GLU A 225 -0.84 11.44 4.80
N ASN A 226 -0.43 11.51 6.07
CA ASN A 226 -1.31 11.24 7.20
C ASN A 226 -1.98 12.53 7.72
N PRO A 227 -3.32 12.68 7.60
CA PRO A 227 -4.03 13.88 8.07
C PRO A 227 -4.01 14.05 9.59
N ASN A 228 -3.67 12.98 10.36
CA ASN A 228 -3.48 13.08 11.80
C ASN A 228 -2.17 13.79 12.18
N ASN A 229 -1.20 13.87 11.26
CA ASN A 229 0.00 14.69 11.36
C ASN A 229 -0.33 16.15 10.94
N LYS A 230 -1.01 16.88 11.81
CA LYS A 230 -1.57 18.22 11.49
C LYS A 230 -0.55 19.20 10.93
N ASP A 231 0.67 19.19 11.44
CA ASP A 231 1.72 20.12 11.01
C ASP A 231 2.41 19.66 9.71
N GLY A 232 2.50 18.36 9.49
CA GLY A 232 3.20 17.74 8.37
C GLY A 232 2.32 17.37 7.18
N TYR A 233 1.00 17.28 7.36
CA TYR A 233 0.08 16.87 6.29
C TYR A 233 0.09 17.83 5.11
N ARG A 234 0.22 17.29 3.90
CA ARG A 234 0.20 18.04 2.63
C ARG A 234 -0.84 17.44 1.70
N PRO A 235 -2.09 17.95 1.70
CA PRO A 235 -3.23 17.29 1.04
C PRO A 235 -3.01 17.04 -0.45
N GLU A 236 -2.42 17.96 -1.19
CA GLU A 236 -2.16 17.79 -2.62
C GLU A 236 -1.09 16.71 -2.88
N ALA A 237 0.01 16.73 -2.13
CA ALA A 237 1.05 15.72 -2.22
C ALA A 237 0.51 14.33 -1.80
N ALA A 238 -0.30 14.26 -0.76
CA ALA A 238 -0.95 13.04 -0.29
C ALA A 238 -1.91 12.45 -1.35
N ALA A 239 -2.72 13.30 -1.98
CA ALA A 239 -3.64 12.88 -3.04
C ALA A 239 -2.89 12.36 -4.28
N ASP A 240 -1.80 13.01 -4.67
CA ASP A 240 -0.96 12.55 -5.78
C ASP A 240 -0.23 11.23 -5.43
N ALA A 241 0.36 11.11 -4.23
CA ALA A 241 1.00 9.88 -3.75
C ALA A 241 0.03 8.70 -3.75
N TRP A 242 -1.21 8.90 -3.28
CA TRP A 242 -2.28 7.91 -3.33
C TRP A 242 -2.63 7.52 -4.77
N THR A 243 -2.78 8.50 -5.67
CA THR A 243 -3.08 8.27 -7.09
C THR A 243 -1.97 7.47 -7.75
N ARG A 244 -0.70 7.81 -7.49
CA ARG A 244 0.45 7.05 -7.99
C ARG A 244 0.45 5.62 -7.47
N THR A 245 0.22 5.43 -6.16
CA THR A 245 0.15 4.11 -5.52
C THR A 245 -0.93 3.23 -6.15
N THR A 246 -2.13 3.76 -6.32
CA THR A 246 -3.25 2.99 -6.89
C THR A 246 -3.06 2.67 -8.37
N ASN A 247 -2.52 3.59 -9.16
CA ASN A 247 -2.16 3.34 -10.55
C ASN A 247 -1.03 2.32 -10.68
N PHE A 248 -0.03 2.38 -9.81
CA PHE A 248 1.06 1.41 -9.76
C PHE A 248 0.55 0.00 -9.48
N PHE A 249 -0.29 -0.19 -8.47
CA PHE A 249 -0.92 -1.49 -8.21
C PHE A 249 -1.78 -1.97 -9.38
N LYS A 250 -2.56 -1.06 -9.98
CA LYS A 250 -3.39 -1.38 -11.14
C LYS A 250 -2.57 -1.88 -12.33
N THR A 251 -1.36 -1.40 -12.53
CA THR A 251 -0.49 -1.82 -13.63
C THR A 251 0.34 -3.05 -13.30
N THR A 252 0.77 -3.20 -12.05
CA THR A 252 1.73 -4.25 -11.63
C THR A 252 1.03 -5.52 -11.13
N LEU A 253 -0.18 -5.41 -10.53
CA LEU A 253 -0.93 -6.53 -9.94
C LEU A 253 -2.13 -6.99 -10.82
N LYS A 254 -2.14 -6.69 -12.09
CA LYS A 254 -3.18 -7.15 -13.04
C LYS A 254 -3.21 -8.64 -13.24
#